data_c981bacb7859bc414af4013490993046
#
_entry.id   c981bacb7859bc414af4013490993046
#
_cell.length_a   1.000
_cell.length_b   1.000
_cell.length_c   1.000
_cell.angle_alpha   90.00
_cell.angle_beta   90.00
_cell.angle_gamma   90.00
#
_symmetry.space_group_name_H-M   'P 1'
#
loop_
_entity.id
_entity.type
_entity.pdbx_description
1 polymer ?
#
loop_
_entity_poly.entity_id
_entity_poly.type
_entity_poly.pdbx_seq_one_letter_code
_entity_poly.pdbx_strand_id
1 'polypeptide(L)'
;MNNRRNILIISAILLFTAIIVLFDWGNPESNLDKTEINENIKADFSTILGTTWTNNKDDLSSSEISFYVEGLKDTKGFFEDFDIIFKVSDNDPEKAKLKVLINVNSINTDNEIRDKAIMEEDFFYSEKYPTIEFYSKKIKKVDSTFISKGLINMMGQSKELSFSFNHSGITNNKKGTKVAIFDGSLEIDRTSLGMDHVATVGDMVAIEFYCELIEAKK
;
A
#
# COMPACT_ATOMS: atom_id res chain seq x y z
N MET A 1 6.08 -7.16 -42.47
CA MET A 1 6.81 -6.27 -41.52
C MET A 1 6.52 -6.56 -40.05
N ASN A 2 5.42 -7.23 -39.70
CA ASN A 2 5.07 -7.53 -38.29
C ASN A 2 5.96 -8.57 -37.58
N ASN A 3 6.51 -9.56 -38.30
CA ASN A 3 7.29 -10.65 -37.68
C ASN A 3 8.61 -10.20 -37.02
N ARG A 4 9.30 -9.20 -37.54
CA ARG A 4 10.56 -8.74 -36.94
C ARG A 4 10.35 -7.96 -35.65
N ARG A 5 9.25 -7.21 -35.57
CA ARG A 5 8.89 -6.44 -34.35
C ARG A 5 8.46 -7.36 -33.21
N ASN A 6 7.69 -8.40 -33.53
CA ASN A 6 7.30 -9.41 -32.55
C ASN A 6 8.48 -10.26 -32.05
N ILE A 7 9.43 -10.58 -32.94
CA ILE A 7 10.66 -11.30 -32.55
C ILE A 7 11.55 -10.42 -31.64
N LEU A 8 11.63 -9.12 -31.89
CA LEU A 8 12.39 -8.20 -31.05
C LEU A 8 11.76 -8.01 -29.69
N ILE A 9 10.43 -7.95 -29.61
CA ILE A 9 9.69 -7.86 -28.33
C ILE A 9 9.87 -9.17 -27.53
N ILE A 10 9.70 -10.33 -28.17
CA ILE A 10 9.90 -11.64 -27.54
C ILE A 10 11.35 -11.81 -27.06
N SER A 11 12.34 -11.36 -27.85
CA SER A 11 13.75 -11.43 -27.46
C SER A 11 14.08 -10.47 -26.32
N ALA A 12 13.46 -9.29 -26.25
CA ALA A 12 13.63 -8.34 -25.16
C ALA A 12 13.00 -8.88 -23.85
N ILE A 13 11.81 -9.48 -23.93
CA ILE A 13 11.15 -10.13 -22.79
C ILE A 13 11.99 -11.32 -22.29
N LEU A 14 12.48 -12.19 -23.18
CA LEU A 14 13.34 -13.31 -22.81
C LEU A 14 14.69 -12.86 -22.22
N LEU A 15 15.26 -11.76 -22.71
CA LEU A 15 16.49 -11.20 -22.16
C LEU A 15 16.25 -10.60 -20.77
N PHE A 16 15.12 -9.93 -20.57
CA PHE A 16 14.74 -9.36 -19.29
C PHE A 16 14.44 -10.46 -18.23
N THR A 17 13.74 -11.52 -18.63
CA THR A 17 13.50 -12.67 -17.76
C THR A 17 14.79 -13.42 -17.43
N ALA A 18 15.73 -13.54 -18.37
CA ALA A 18 17.04 -14.15 -18.11
C ALA A 18 17.89 -13.33 -17.13
N ILE A 19 17.82 -12.00 -17.18
CA ILE A 19 18.51 -11.12 -16.24
C ILE A 19 17.91 -11.29 -14.83
N ILE A 20 16.59 -11.37 -14.69
CA ILE A 20 15.92 -11.60 -13.40
C ILE A 20 16.36 -12.93 -12.75
N VAL A 21 16.56 -13.98 -13.55
CA VAL A 21 16.95 -15.31 -13.06
C VAL A 21 18.44 -15.40 -12.69
N LEU A 22 19.31 -14.62 -13.34
CA LEU A 22 20.76 -14.71 -13.16
C LEU A 22 21.33 -13.87 -12.02
N PHE A 23 20.57 -12.89 -11.53
CA PHE A 23 20.99 -12.06 -10.38
C PHE A 23 20.12 -12.40 -9.17
N ASP A 24 20.77 -12.79 -8.09
CA ASP A 24 20.12 -12.93 -6.78
C ASP A 24 19.88 -11.53 -6.19
N TRP A 25 18.81 -10.90 -6.65
CA TRP A 25 18.35 -9.62 -6.13
C TRP A 25 17.48 -9.92 -4.91
N GLY A 26 18.02 -9.65 -3.72
CA GLY A 26 17.29 -9.80 -2.47
C GLY A 26 15.96 -9.04 -2.50
N ASN A 27 15.09 -9.39 -1.60
CA ASN A 27 13.90 -8.59 -1.29
C ASN A 27 14.24 -7.67 -0.11
N PRO A 28 13.75 -6.43 -0.09
CA PRO A 28 14.00 -5.52 1.01
C PRO A 28 13.38 -6.07 2.30
N GLU A 29 14.08 -5.85 3.41
CA GLU A 29 13.54 -6.11 4.74
C GLU A 29 12.89 -4.84 5.30
N SER A 30 11.81 -5.02 6.06
CA SER A 30 11.20 -3.90 6.76
C SER A 30 12.13 -3.40 7.85
N ASN A 31 12.46 -2.11 7.81
CA ASN A 31 13.18 -1.41 8.87
C ASN A 31 12.23 -0.69 9.84
N LEU A 32 10.93 -1.05 9.79
CA LEU A 32 9.89 -0.38 10.54
C LEU A 32 10.04 -0.64 12.04
N ASP A 33 10.27 0.42 12.79
CA ASP A 33 10.28 0.38 14.25
C ASP A 33 8.84 0.46 14.78
N LYS A 34 8.17 -0.70 14.84
CA LYS A 34 6.79 -0.80 15.31
C LYS A 34 6.69 -0.49 16.80
N THR A 35 5.71 0.31 17.16
CA THR A 35 5.39 0.57 18.56
C THR A 35 4.66 -0.63 19.15
N GLU A 36 5.22 -1.19 20.23
CA GLU A 36 4.58 -2.27 20.98
C GLU A 36 3.36 -1.73 21.76
N ILE A 37 2.24 -2.42 21.61
CA ILE A 37 1.04 -2.13 22.39
C ILE A 37 1.03 -3.05 23.60
N ASN A 38 1.01 -2.47 24.78
CA ASN A 38 0.79 -3.23 26.01
C ASN A 38 -0.65 -3.77 26.01
N GLU A 39 -0.83 -5.08 26.30
CA GLU A 39 -2.13 -5.76 26.34
C GLU A 39 -3.18 -5.07 27.24
N ASN A 40 -2.74 -4.23 28.18
CA ASN A 40 -3.61 -3.41 29.01
C ASN A 40 -4.15 -2.15 28.31
N ILE A 41 -3.61 -1.78 27.16
CA ILE A 41 -4.10 -0.66 26.34
C ILE A 41 -5.10 -1.24 25.34
N LYS A 42 -6.32 -1.52 25.81
CA LYS A 42 -7.40 -1.88 24.90
C LYS A 42 -7.72 -0.69 24.00
N ALA A 43 -7.77 -0.95 22.71
CA ALA A 43 -8.18 0.03 21.71
C ALA A 43 -9.62 0.48 21.96
N ASP A 44 -9.80 1.56 22.69
CA ASP A 44 -11.10 2.21 22.80
C ASP A 44 -11.25 3.18 21.63
N PHE A 45 -11.99 2.72 20.61
CA PHE A 45 -12.26 3.55 19.43
C PHE A 45 -13.01 4.85 19.77
N SER A 46 -13.67 4.93 20.91
CA SER A 46 -14.35 6.15 21.36
C SER A 46 -13.38 7.32 21.54
N THR A 47 -12.11 7.02 21.78
CA THR A 47 -11.06 8.05 21.98
C THR A 47 -10.63 8.77 20.70
N ILE A 48 -10.99 8.26 19.53
CA ILE A 48 -10.69 8.89 18.22
C ILE A 48 -11.93 9.49 17.55
N LEU A 49 -13.10 9.44 18.20
CA LEU A 49 -14.31 10.08 17.65
C LEU A 49 -14.11 11.59 17.54
N GLY A 50 -14.59 12.17 16.44
CA GLY A 50 -14.49 13.59 16.17
C GLY A 50 -13.12 14.11 15.79
N THR A 51 -12.16 13.23 15.55
CA THR A 51 -10.78 13.59 15.24
C THR A 51 -10.41 13.22 13.81
N THR A 52 -9.31 13.80 13.34
CA THR A 52 -8.69 13.45 12.05
C THR A 52 -7.27 12.98 12.34
N TRP A 53 -6.90 11.89 11.75
CA TRP A 53 -5.59 11.25 11.91
C TRP A 53 -4.88 11.16 10.57
N THR A 54 -3.57 11.37 10.56
CA THR A 54 -2.74 11.35 9.35
C THR A 54 -1.39 10.75 9.65
N ASN A 55 -0.77 10.11 8.67
CA ASN A 55 0.63 9.73 8.79
C ASN A 55 1.49 11.00 8.77
N ASN A 56 2.61 10.96 9.49
CA ASN A 56 3.51 12.10 9.57
C ASN A 56 4.74 11.88 8.72
N LYS A 57 4.99 12.82 7.81
CA LYS A 57 6.20 12.85 6.97
C LYS A 57 7.43 13.40 7.70
N ASP A 58 7.26 13.99 8.91
CA ASP A 58 8.34 14.61 9.69
C ASP A 58 9.07 13.63 10.61
N ASP A 59 9.04 12.33 10.31
CA ASP A 59 9.71 11.26 11.06
C ASP A 59 9.27 11.15 12.55
N LEU A 60 8.08 11.62 12.90
CA LEU A 60 7.54 11.52 14.26
C LEU A 60 6.76 10.22 14.51
N SER A 61 6.35 9.53 13.47
CA SER A 61 5.62 8.26 13.52
C SER A 61 6.12 7.31 12.44
N SER A 62 5.86 6.03 12.64
CA SER A 62 6.28 4.97 11.71
C SER A 62 5.08 4.44 10.95
N SER A 63 5.15 4.43 9.62
CA SER A 63 4.10 3.87 8.78
C SER A 63 4.72 3.20 7.56
N GLU A 64 4.16 2.06 7.15
CA GLU A 64 4.64 1.28 6.02
C GLU A 64 3.48 0.70 5.24
N ILE A 65 3.59 0.75 3.92
CA ILE A 65 2.76 -0.02 2.99
C ILE A 65 3.70 -0.90 2.20
N SER A 66 3.63 -2.21 2.42
CA SER A 66 4.42 -3.21 1.71
C SER A 66 3.56 -4.02 0.76
N PHE A 67 4.19 -4.59 -0.26
CA PHE A 67 3.55 -5.51 -1.20
C PHE A 67 4.42 -6.74 -1.43
N TYR A 68 3.75 -7.83 -1.80
CA TYR A 68 4.36 -9.09 -2.20
C TYR A 68 3.66 -9.63 -3.43
N VAL A 69 4.44 -10.08 -4.40
CA VAL A 69 3.98 -10.69 -5.65
C VAL A 69 4.73 -11.98 -5.87
N GLU A 70 4.01 -13.08 -6.00
CA GLU A 70 4.58 -14.35 -6.45
C GLU A 70 4.95 -14.28 -7.93
N GLY A 71 5.98 -15.00 -8.33
CA GLY A 71 6.41 -15.04 -9.72
C GLY A 71 7.51 -16.05 -9.98
N LEU A 72 8.16 -15.95 -11.14
CA LEU A 72 9.37 -16.72 -11.40
C LEU A 72 10.45 -16.44 -10.33
N LYS A 73 10.49 -15.22 -9.86
CA LYS A 73 11.16 -14.79 -8.65
C LYS A 73 10.19 -13.90 -7.86
N ASP A 74 9.93 -14.29 -6.62
CA ASP A 74 9.06 -13.54 -5.72
C ASP A 74 9.61 -12.14 -5.48
N THR A 75 8.73 -11.17 -5.48
CA THR A 75 9.09 -9.76 -5.30
C THR A 75 8.36 -9.19 -4.11
N LYS A 76 9.14 -8.65 -3.16
CA LYS A 76 8.66 -7.80 -2.07
C LYS A 76 9.13 -6.37 -2.30
N GLY A 77 8.33 -5.40 -1.89
CA GLY A 77 8.70 -4.00 -1.94
C GLY A 77 7.82 -3.16 -1.03
N PHE A 78 8.13 -1.86 -1.04
CA PHE A 78 7.46 -0.85 -0.23
C PHE A 78 7.11 0.36 -1.09
N PHE A 79 6.13 1.15 -0.64
CA PHE A 79 5.93 2.52 -1.08
C PHE A 79 6.42 3.45 0.02
N GLU A 80 7.39 4.29 -0.29
CA GLU A 80 8.06 5.17 0.68
C GLU A 80 7.37 6.52 0.84
N ASP A 81 6.56 6.95 -0.15
CA ASP A 81 5.83 8.21 -0.13
C ASP A 81 4.33 8.00 -0.32
N PHE A 82 3.58 8.18 0.75
CA PHE A 82 2.13 8.07 0.76
C PHE A 82 1.51 8.98 1.82
N ASP A 83 0.25 9.35 1.60
CA ASP A 83 -0.57 10.11 2.54
C ASP A 83 -1.78 9.29 2.97
N ILE A 84 -2.04 9.29 4.27
CA ILE A 84 -3.24 8.69 4.87
C ILE A 84 -3.99 9.79 5.62
N ILE A 85 -5.27 9.92 5.36
CA ILE A 85 -6.19 10.76 6.11
C ILE A 85 -7.35 9.90 6.59
N PHE A 86 -7.46 9.72 7.88
CA PHE A 86 -8.56 9.02 8.52
C PHE A 86 -9.36 9.99 9.39
N LYS A 87 -10.51 10.42 8.87
CA LYS A 87 -11.42 11.33 9.55
C LYS A 87 -12.54 10.54 10.21
N VAL A 88 -12.65 10.63 11.52
CA VAL A 88 -13.66 9.91 12.30
C VAL A 88 -14.78 10.89 12.68
N SER A 89 -16.02 10.47 12.49
CA SER A 89 -17.19 11.28 12.86
C SER A 89 -17.35 11.34 14.40
N ASP A 90 -17.91 12.43 14.89
CA ASP A 90 -18.08 12.68 16.33
C ASP A 90 -18.99 11.65 17.03
N ASN A 91 -19.94 11.06 16.32
CA ASN A 91 -21.03 10.28 16.90
C ASN A 91 -21.33 8.97 16.16
N ASP A 92 -20.60 8.65 15.09
CA ASP A 92 -20.87 7.46 14.31
C ASP A 92 -19.60 6.96 13.59
N PRO A 93 -18.98 5.87 14.08
CA PRO A 93 -17.78 5.29 13.44
C PRO A 93 -18.01 4.91 11.97
N GLU A 94 -19.25 4.54 11.61
CA GLU A 94 -19.56 4.11 10.23
C GLU A 94 -19.58 5.30 9.24
N LYS A 95 -19.60 6.54 9.75
CA LYS A 95 -19.44 7.76 8.94
C LYS A 95 -17.99 8.19 8.77
N ALA A 96 -17.06 7.43 9.30
CA ALA A 96 -15.63 7.69 9.10
C ALA A 96 -15.27 7.69 7.62
N LYS A 97 -14.26 8.48 7.25
CA LYS A 97 -13.72 8.58 5.90
C LYS A 97 -12.24 8.28 5.91
N LEU A 98 -11.84 7.36 5.05
CA LEU A 98 -10.44 7.03 4.80
C LEU A 98 -10.07 7.46 3.39
N LYS A 99 -9.00 8.23 3.28
CA LYS A 99 -8.31 8.55 2.03
C LYS A 99 -6.88 8.05 2.14
N VAL A 100 -6.42 7.36 1.11
CA VAL A 100 -5.01 6.99 0.93
C VAL A 100 -4.57 7.50 -0.43
N LEU A 101 -3.41 8.13 -0.49
CA LEU A 101 -2.74 8.57 -1.70
C LEU A 101 -1.34 8.01 -1.68
N ILE A 102 -0.93 7.27 -2.70
CA ILE A 102 0.40 6.68 -2.82
C ILE A 102 1.08 7.26 -4.05
N ASN A 103 2.30 7.75 -3.88
CA ASN A 103 3.17 8.14 -4.98
C ASN A 103 3.82 6.89 -5.58
N VAL A 104 3.46 6.53 -6.82
CA VAL A 104 3.99 5.33 -7.49
C VAL A 104 5.50 5.39 -7.65
N ASN A 105 6.07 6.59 -7.87
CA ASN A 105 7.51 6.76 -8.04
C ASN A 105 8.33 6.54 -6.76
N SER A 106 7.66 6.32 -5.64
CA SER A 106 8.31 5.98 -4.36
C SER A 106 8.44 4.47 -4.12
N ILE A 107 8.16 3.67 -5.13
CA ILE A 107 8.33 2.21 -5.03
C ILE A 107 9.80 1.87 -4.80
N ASN A 108 10.04 0.97 -3.87
CA ASN A 108 11.36 0.48 -3.51
C ASN A 108 11.31 -1.05 -3.32
N THR A 109 12.01 -1.76 -4.18
CA THR A 109 12.18 -3.23 -4.09
C THR A 109 13.62 -3.62 -3.76
N ASP A 110 14.45 -2.65 -3.32
CA ASP A 110 15.90 -2.79 -3.13
C ASP A 110 16.65 -3.15 -4.43
N ASN A 111 16.06 -2.76 -5.57
CA ASN A 111 16.64 -2.98 -6.88
C ASN A 111 16.20 -1.92 -7.88
N GLU A 112 17.06 -0.94 -8.15
CA GLU A 112 16.78 0.18 -9.04
C GLU A 112 16.36 -0.24 -10.47
N ILE A 113 16.87 -1.36 -11.00
CA ILE A 113 16.53 -1.83 -12.34
C ILE A 113 15.09 -2.36 -12.34
N ARG A 114 14.74 -3.12 -11.29
CA ARG A 114 13.37 -3.62 -11.11
C ARG A 114 12.40 -2.48 -10.85
N ASP A 115 12.75 -1.52 -10.01
CA ASP A 115 11.91 -0.36 -9.71
C ASP A 115 11.60 0.45 -10.98
N LYS A 116 12.62 0.70 -11.80
CA LYS A 116 12.43 1.35 -13.13
C LYS A 116 11.50 0.54 -14.03
N ALA A 117 11.67 -0.78 -14.08
CA ALA A 117 10.83 -1.64 -14.93
C ALA A 117 9.36 -1.67 -14.44
N ILE A 118 9.13 -1.65 -13.13
CA ILE A 118 7.78 -1.60 -12.56
C ILE A 118 7.08 -0.27 -12.87
N MET A 119 7.81 0.81 -13.10
CA MET A 119 7.25 2.11 -13.47
C MET A 119 6.87 2.24 -14.95
N GLU A 120 7.28 1.30 -15.82
CA GLU A 120 7.00 1.30 -17.26
C GLU A 120 5.52 0.97 -17.59
N GLU A 121 5.19 1.08 -18.89
CA GLU A 121 3.82 0.98 -19.41
C GLU A 121 3.12 -0.35 -19.08
N ASP A 122 3.85 -1.47 -19.08
CA ASP A 122 3.33 -2.82 -18.80
C ASP A 122 2.88 -2.97 -17.33
N PHE A 123 3.33 -2.07 -16.43
CA PHE A 123 3.01 -2.08 -15.01
C PHE A 123 2.28 -0.81 -14.58
N PHE A 124 2.93 0.10 -13.85
CA PHE A 124 2.25 1.29 -13.32
C PHE A 124 2.08 2.42 -14.32
N TYR A 125 2.90 2.47 -15.37
CA TYR A 125 2.95 3.60 -16.30
C TYR A 125 3.02 4.94 -15.57
N SER A 126 3.99 5.06 -14.67
CA SER A 126 4.07 6.14 -13.68
C SER A 126 4.20 7.53 -14.30
N GLU A 127 4.77 7.65 -15.51
CA GLU A 127 4.81 8.92 -16.25
C GLU A 127 3.41 9.48 -16.49
N LYS A 128 2.44 8.62 -16.77
CA LYS A 128 1.05 8.99 -17.03
C LYS A 128 0.15 8.91 -15.80
N TYR A 129 0.43 7.97 -14.89
CA TYR A 129 -0.36 7.67 -13.71
C TYR A 129 0.52 7.64 -12.46
N PRO A 130 0.99 8.79 -11.97
CA PRO A 130 1.97 8.85 -10.89
C PRO A 130 1.40 8.49 -9.52
N THR A 131 0.08 8.29 -9.40
CA THR A 131 -0.58 8.08 -8.10
C THR A 131 -1.55 6.91 -8.10
N ILE A 132 -1.62 6.22 -6.95
CA ILE A 132 -2.70 5.32 -6.59
C ILE A 132 -3.53 6.03 -5.52
N GLU A 133 -4.86 6.02 -5.65
CA GLU A 133 -5.75 6.67 -4.70
C GLU A 133 -6.82 5.70 -4.21
N PHE A 134 -7.11 5.74 -2.92
CA PHE A 134 -8.25 5.04 -2.36
C PHE A 134 -9.12 6.03 -1.58
N TYR A 135 -10.43 5.94 -1.79
CA TYR A 135 -11.44 6.72 -1.07
C TYR A 135 -12.53 5.80 -0.53
N SER A 136 -12.69 5.74 0.79
CA SER A 136 -13.78 4.98 1.39
C SER A 136 -15.13 5.61 1.06
N LYS A 137 -16.08 4.78 0.64
CA LYS A 137 -17.51 5.12 0.55
C LYS A 137 -18.22 4.84 1.87
N LYS A 138 -17.87 3.70 2.48
CA LYS A 138 -18.44 3.21 3.73
C LYS A 138 -17.39 2.51 4.55
N ILE A 139 -17.42 2.74 5.85
CA ILE A 139 -16.65 1.98 6.84
C ILE A 139 -17.66 1.33 7.80
N LYS A 140 -17.49 0.04 8.09
CA LYS A 140 -18.31 -0.70 9.03
C LYS A 140 -17.42 -1.26 10.12
N LYS A 141 -17.81 -1.05 11.39
CA LYS A 141 -17.13 -1.66 12.53
C LYS A 141 -17.78 -3.01 12.85
N VAL A 142 -16.97 -4.06 12.97
CA VAL A 142 -17.37 -5.40 13.40
C VAL A 142 -16.38 -5.83 14.48
N ASP A 143 -16.80 -5.82 15.74
CA ASP A 143 -15.95 -6.05 16.91
C ASP A 143 -14.76 -5.08 16.96
N SER A 144 -13.52 -5.58 16.92
CA SER A 144 -12.28 -4.79 16.88
C SER A 144 -11.83 -4.44 15.46
N THR A 145 -12.47 -5.02 14.44
CA THR A 145 -12.08 -4.89 13.04
C THR A 145 -12.98 -3.90 12.31
N PHE A 146 -12.41 -3.15 11.41
CA PHE A 146 -13.11 -2.26 10.48
C PHE A 146 -13.08 -2.86 9.08
N ILE A 147 -14.19 -2.78 8.37
CA ILE A 147 -14.31 -3.13 6.97
C ILE A 147 -14.51 -1.85 6.18
N SER A 148 -13.52 -1.47 5.39
CA SER A 148 -13.61 -0.33 4.47
C SER A 148 -14.07 -0.81 3.11
N LYS A 149 -15.08 -0.16 2.54
CA LYS A 149 -15.50 -0.31 1.14
C LYS A 149 -15.38 1.03 0.45
N GLY A 150 -14.73 1.05 -0.71
CA GLY A 150 -14.47 2.29 -1.42
C GLY A 150 -14.10 2.08 -2.87
N LEU A 151 -13.49 3.10 -3.46
CA LEU A 151 -12.94 3.07 -4.81
C LEU A 151 -11.43 3.18 -4.73
N ILE A 152 -10.74 2.29 -5.45
CA ILE A 152 -9.33 2.45 -5.79
C ILE A 152 -9.25 3.01 -7.22
N ASN A 153 -8.44 4.04 -7.40
CA ASN A 153 -8.11 4.61 -8.70
C ASN A 153 -6.63 4.33 -8.96
N MET A 154 -6.34 3.61 -10.03
CA MET A 154 -4.99 3.25 -10.45
C MET A 154 -4.96 3.11 -11.96
N MET A 155 -3.94 3.60 -12.65
CA MET A 155 -3.77 3.52 -14.10
C MET A 155 -4.99 3.96 -14.91
N GLY A 156 -5.71 4.99 -14.44
CA GLY A 156 -6.92 5.48 -15.07
C GLY A 156 -8.15 4.58 -14.91
N GLN A 157 -8.03 3.46 -14.21
CA GLN A 157 -9.13 2.58 -13.83
C GLN A 157 -9.68 2.96 -12.46
N SER A 158 -10.99 2.82 -12.28
CA SER A 158 -11.66 2.98 -10.98
C SER A 158 -12.42 1.71 -10.65
N LYS A 159 -12.06 1.04 -9.56
CA LYS A 159 -12.65 -0.24 -9.14
C LYS A 159 -13.12 -0.18 -7.70
N GLU A 160 -14.13 -0.98 -7.38
CA GLU A 160 -14.51 -1.17 -6.00
C GLU A 160 -13.48 -2.05 -5.28
N LEU A 161 -13.05 -1.60 -4.11
CA LEU A 161 -12.15 -2.31 -3.22
C LEU A 161 -12.76 -2.40 -1.83
N SER A 162 -12.64 -3.58 -1.21
CA SER A 162 -13.04 -3.80 0.17
C SER A 162 -11.92 -4.52 0.92
N PHE A 163 -11.53 -3.98 2.06
CA PHE A 163 -10.52 -4.60 2.91
C PHE A 163 -10.82 -4.37 4.39
N SER A 164 -10.21 -5.20 5.22
CA SER A 164 -10.33 -5.13 6.67
C SER A 164 -9.06 -4.52 7.27
N PHE A 165 -9.23 -3.76 8.35
CA PHE A 165 -8.13 -3.24 9.14
C PHE A 165 -8.50 -3.21 10.63
N ASN A 166 -7.51 -3.25 11.49
CA ASN A 166 -7.66 -3.18 12.92
C ASN A 166 -7.23 -1.80 13.43
N HIS A 167 -7.86 -1.34 14.51
CA HIS A 167 -7.36 -0.27 15.35
C HIS A 167 -6.79 -0.91 16.61
N SER A 168 -5.48 -0.95 16.70
CA SER A 168 -4.78 -1.66 17.78
C SER A 168 -4.70 -0.85 19.07
N GLY A 169 -4.84 0.48 18.99
CA GLY A 169 -4.91 1.36 20.16
C GLY A 169 -4.29 2.73 19.94
N ILE A 170 -4.28 3.52 21.01
CA ILE A 170 -3.59 4.81 21.09
C ILE A 170 -2.53 4.71 22.17
N THR A 171 -1.29 5.05 21.82
CA THR A 171 -0.17 5.06 22.77
C THR A 171 0.84 6.13 22.39
N ASN A 172 1.87 6.32 23.20
CA ASN A 172 3.03 7.09 22.80
C ASN A 172 4.04 6.13 22.18
N ASN A 173 4.51 6.47 20.97
CA ASN A 173 5.58 5.71 20.33
C ASN A 173 6.94 5.97 21.02
N LYS A 174 7.99 5.31 20.54
CA LYS A 174 9.35 5.43 21.11
C LYS A 174 9.92 6.86 21.04
N LYS A 175 9.38 7.71 20.14
CA LYS A 175 9.73 9.13 20.03
C LYS A 175 8.90 10.03 20.97
N GLY A 176 8.02 9.45 21.78
CA GLY A 176 7.12 10.17 22.70
C GLY A 176 5.91 10.82 22.02
N THR A 177 5.68 10.53 20.73
CA THR A 177 4.54 11.07 19.99
C THR A 177 3.30 10.21 20.23
N LYS A 178 2.17 10.85 20.52
CA LYS A 178 0.87 10.17 20.65
C LYS A 178 0.41 9.72 19.25
N VAL A 179 0.22 8.42 19.08
CA VAL A 179 -0.18 7.80 17.81
C VAL A 179 -1.39 6.88 17.99
N ALA A 180 -2.24 6.84 16.99
CA ALA A 180 -3.24 5.79 16.81
C ALA A 180 -2.69 4.76 15.83
N ILE A 181 -2.73 3.47 16.20
CA ILE A 181 -2.10 2.39 15.44
C ILE A 181 -3.18 1.62 14.69
N PHE A 182 -2.94 1.48 13.39
CA PHE A 182 -3.79 0.71 12.46
C PHE A 182 -2.94 -0.27 11.67
N ASP A 183 -3.45 -1.48 11.47
CA ASP A 183 -2.80 -2.52 10.69
C ASP A 183 -3.82 -3.33 9.89
N GLY A 184 -3.37 -3.94 8.82
CA GLY A 184 -4.21 -4.79 8.00
C GLY A 184 -3.50 -5.35 6.78
N SER A 185 -4.25 -6.18 6.06
CA SER A 185 -3.77 -6.77 4.80
C SER A 185 -4.93 -6.91 3.81
N LEU A 186 -4.59 -6.96 2.53
CA LEU A 186 -5.52 -7.23 1.45
C LEU A 186 -4.79 -7.85 0.26
N GLU A 187 -5.56 -8.48 -0.61
CA GLU A 187 -5.06 -8.93 -1.91
C GLU A 187 -5.80 -8.20 -3.03
N ILE A 188 -5.10 -7.86 -4.09
CA ILE A 188 -5.66 -7.25 -5.29
C ILE A 188 -5.14 -7.95 -6.54
N ASP A 189 -5.99 -8.07 -7.54
CA ASP A 189 -5.61 -8.47 -8.88
C ASP A 189 -5.15 -7.21 -9.64
N ARG A 190 -3.83 -7.11 -9.88
CA ARG A 190 -3.19 -5.97 -10.53
C ARG A 190 -3.66 -5.80 -11.99
N THR A 191 -4.01 -6.90 -12.66
CA THR A 191 -4.46 -6.85 -14.06
C THR A 191 -5.86 -6.23 -14.17
N SER A 192 -6.70 -6.46 -13.18
CA SER A 192 -8.01 -5.82 -13.10
C SER A 192 -7.94 -4.30 -12.95
N LEU A 193 -6.79 -3.77 -12.51
CA LEU A 193 -6.51 -2.35 -12.31
C LEU A 193 -5.71 -1.71 -13.46
N GLY A 194 -5.49 -2.44 -14.55
CA GLY A 194 -4.93 -1.90 -15.78
C GLY A 194 -3.48 -2.29 -16.08
N MET A 195 -2.82 -3.06 -15.22
CA MET A 195 -1.50 -3.62 -15.52
C MET A 195 -1.62 -4.78 -16.50
N ASP A 196 -0.63 -4.96 -17.33
CA ASP A 196 -0.58 -6.09 -18.26
C ASP A 196 -0.31 -7.41 -17.54
N HIS A 197 -0.88 -8.49 -18.09
CA HIS A 197 -0.52 -9.84 -17.67
C HIS A 197 0.90 -10.16 -18.15
N VAL A 198 1.80 -10.45 -17.23
CA VAL A 198 3.17 -10.86 -17.50
C VAL A 198 3.38 -12.26 -16.98
N ALA A 199 3.66 -13.23 -17.86
CA ALA A 199 3.70 -14.66 -17.54
C ALA A 199 4.67 -15.05 -16.40
N THR A 200 5.65 -14.20 -16.11
CA THR A 200 6.66 -14.43 -15.05
C THR A 200 6.35 -13.70 -13.74
N VAL A 201 5.24 -12.96 -13.68
CA VAL A 201 4.83 -12.14 -12.53
C VAL A 201 3.38 -12.47 -12.18
N GLY A 202 3.10 -12.88 -10.95
CA GLY A 202 1.76 -13.18 -10.49
C GLY A 202 0.79 -12.02 -10.67
N ASP A 203 -0.47 -12.33 -10.94
CA ASP A 203 -1.50 -11.31 -11.10
C ASP A 203 -2.03 -10.83 -9.76
N MET A 204 -1.96 -11.69 -8.72
CA MET A 204 -2.35 -11.33 -7.36
C MET A 204 -1.21 -10.67 -6.61
N VAL A 205 -1.51 -9.54 -5.96
CA VAL A 205 -0.60 -8.78 -5.12
C VAL A 205 -1.13 -8.77 -3.70
N ALA A 206 -0.37 -9.35 -2.77
CA ALA A 206 -0.64 -9.22 -1.35
C ALA A 206 -0.08 -7.87 -0.86
N ILE A 207 -0.89 -7.14 -0.12
CA ILE A 207 -0.52 -5.84 0.47
C ILE A 207 -0.68 -5.96 1.96
N GLU A 208 0.33 -5.52 2.70
CA GLU A 208 0.29 -5.35 4.14
C GLU A 208 0.56 -3.90 4.50
N PHE A 209 -0.06 -3.42 5.55
CA PHE A 209 0.21 -2.08 6.05
C PHE A 209 0.20 -2.05 7.57
N TYR A 210 1.07 -1.20 8.09
CA TYR A 210 1.12 -0.79 9.49
C TYR A 210 1.25 0.73 9.53
N CYS A 211 0.38 1.40 10.28
CA CYS A 211 0.33 2.85 10.28
C CYS A 211 0.21 3.38 11.71
N GLU A 212 1.17 4.21 12.11
CA GLU A 212 1.08 5.08 13.26
C GLU A 212 0.58 6.45 12.78
N LEU A 213 -0.68 6.75 13.03
CA LEU A 213 -1.27 8.02 12.64
C LEU A 213 -1.24 9.02 13.80
N ILE A 214 -0.95 10.27 13.49
CA ILE A 214 -0.92 11.39 14.43
C ILE A 214 -2.21 12.20 14.28
N GLU A 215 -2.75 12.69 15.37
CA GLU A 215 -3.92 13.56 15.35
C GLU A 215 -3.58 14.87 14.62
N ALA A 216 -4.30 15.16 13.54
CA ALA A 216 -4.13 16.40 12.80
C ALA A 216 -4.55 17.59 13.65
N LYS A 217 -3.69 18.60 13.74
CA LYS A 217 -4.03 19.86 14.40
C LYS A 217 -5.18 20.54 13.68
N LYS A 218 -6.17 20.98 14.43
CA LYS A 218 -7.30 21.77 13.90
C LYS A 218 -6.84 23.11 13.37
#